data_36a86fbc45a673ebd6addd8355a12333
#
_entry.id   36a86fbc45a673ebd6addd8355a12333
#
_cell.length_a   1.000
_cell.length_b   1.000
_cell.length_c   1.000
_cell.angle_alpha   90.00
_cell.angle_beta   90.00
_cell.angle_gamma   90.00
#
_symmetry.space_group_name_H-M   'P 1'
#
loop_
_entity.id
_entity.type
_entity.pdbx_description
1 polymer ?
#
loop_
_entity_poly.entity_id
_entity_poly.type
_entity_poly.pdbx_seq_one_letter_code
_entity_poly.pdbx_strand_id
1 'polypeptide(L)'
;MKISKKIEPLIAGLSASIIIGVLAVLSFETSTGYWLMISFGATSLVVVVLYDKEFAQPGNIFFGHLLGITVGILFNELIGDSSLSLALAVGTATTLMIYLKVMHPPAAANPLIAIFGDVSLDFIIFPVITGSFVIILISILINKFILKRDYPTRWF
;
A
#
# COMPACT_ATOMS: atom_id res chain seq x y z
N MET A 1 -24.36 -4.07 13.16
CA MET A 1 -23.94 -4.60 14.49
C MET A 1 -22.61 -3.93 14.84
N LYS A 2 -22.53 -3.12 15.89
CA LYS A 2 -21.25 -2.51 16.30
C LYS A 2 -20.39 -3.59 16.97
N ILE A 3 -19.21 -3.81 16.45
CA ILE A 3 -18.21 -4.71 17.04
C ILE A 3 -17.84 -4.19 18.43
N SER A 4 -17.75 -5.11 19.42
CA SER A 4 -17.30 -4.73 20.77
C SER A 4 -15.87 -4.18 20.71
N LYS A 5 -15.63 -3.06 21.36
CA LYS A 5 -14.28 -2.43 21.46
C LYS A 5 -13.21 -3.39 21.99
N LYS A 6 -13.59 -4.43 22.75
CA LYS A 6 -12.65 -5.42 23.30
C LYS A 6 -12.11 -6.40 22.27
N ILE A 7 -12.89 -6.72 21.23
CA ILE A 7 -12.50 -7.69 20.19
C ILE A 7 -12.06 -7.01 18.90
N GLU A 8 -12.26 -5.71 18.78
CA GLU A 8 -11.86 -4.93 17.61
C GLU A 8 -10.36 -5.07 17.25
N PRO A 9 -9.41 -5.01 18.21
CA PRO A 9 -7.99 -5.21 17.90
C PRO A 9 -7.69 -6.60 17.35
N LEU A 10 -8.35 -7.64 17.87
CA LEU A 10 -8.16 -9.01 17.38
C LEU A 10 -8.68 -9.15 15.94
N ILE A 11 -9.84 -8.60 15.66
CA ILE A 11 -10.41 -8.61 14.30
C ILE A 11 -9.51 -7.82 13.33
N ALA A 12 -9.00 -6.68 13.76
CA ALA A 12 -8.06 -5.91 12.94
C ALA A 12 -6.79 -6.71 12.63
N GLY A 13 -6.19 -7.36 13.61
CA GLY A 13 -5.03 -8.23 13.44
C GLY A 13 -5.30 -9.39 12.49
N LEU A 14 -6.42 -10.11 12.66
CA LEU A 14 -6.82 -11.20 11.79
C LEU A 14 -7.08 -10.71 10.35
N SER A 15 -7.71 -9.56 10.17
CA SER A 15 -7.95 -8.97 8.86
C SER A 15 -6.64 -8.62 8.15
N ALA A 16 -5.70 -8.00 8.86
CA ALA A 16 -4.37 -7.71 8.33
C ALA A 16 -3.62 -9.00 7.97
N SER A 17 -3.72 -10.04 8.81
CA SER A 17 -3.12 -11.35 8.53
C SER A 17 -3.70 -11.99 7.27
N ILE A 18 -5.01 -11.87 7.03
CA ILE A 18 -5.65 -12.38 5.81
C ILE A 18 -5.13 -11.62 4.58
N ILE A 19 -5.07 -10.28 4.63
CA ILE A 19 -4.59 -9.47 3.51
C ILE A 19 -3.15 -9.85 3.15
N ILE A 20 -2.26 -9.83 4.13
CA ILE A 20 -0.84 -10.15 3.90
C ILE A 20 -0.65 -11.63 3.56
N GLY A 21 -1.41 -12.53 4.19
CA GLY A 21 -1.36 -13.97 3.91
C GLY A 21 -1.70 -14.30 2.48
N VAL A 22 -2.73 -13.69 1.90
CA VAL A 22 -3.07 -13.88 0.48
C VAL A 22 -1.93 -13.41 -0.42
N LEU A 23 -1.38 -12.22 -0.17
CA LEU A 23 -0.25 -11.71 -0.96
C LEU A 23 1.01 -12.58 -0.82
N ALA A 24 1.26 -13.10 0.39
CA ALA A 24 2.38 -14.01 0.64
C ALA A 24 2.20 -15.33 -0.11
N VAL A 25 1.01 -15.95 -0.07
CA VAL A 25 0.70 -17.17 -0.83
C VAL A 25 0.89 -16.91 -2.33
N LEU A 26 0.38 -15.81 -2.87
CA LEU A 26 0.57 -15.46 -4.28
C LEU A 26 2.05 -15.28 -4.61
N SER A 27 2.86 -14.73 -3.70
CA SER A 27 4.29 -14.51 -3.92
C SER A 27 5.13 -15.78 -3.85
N PHE A 28 4.81 -16.71 -2.94
CA PHE A 28 5.66 -17.86 -2.66
C PHE A 28 5.18 -19.15 -3.36
N GLU A 29 3.86 -19.28 -3.60
CA GLU A 29 3.25 -20.48 -4.15
C GLU A 29 2.94 -20.36 -5.66
N THR A 30 3.16 -19.18 -6.26
CA THR A 30 2.95 -19.00 -7.70
C THR A 30 4.24 -18.57 -8.40
N SER A 31 4.38 -18.88 -9.67
CA SER A 31 5.51 -18.45 -10.51
C SER A 31 5.29 -17.07 -11.16
N THR A 32 4.24 -16.35 -10.76
CA THR A 32 3.79 -15.12 -11.43
C THR A 32 4.49 -13.85 -10.97
N GLY A 33 5.44 -13.97 -10.03
CA GLY A 33 6.21 -12.84 -9.50
C GLY A 33 5.87 -12.48 -8.05
N TYR A 34 6.48 -11.42 -7.55
CA TYR A 34 6.26 -10.95 -6.18
C TYR A 34 4.99 -10.10 -6.12
N TRP A 35 4.05 -10.46 -5.23
CA TRP A 35 2.81 -9.74 -4.97
C TRP A 35 2.87 -8.91 -3.69
N LEU A 36 3.88 -9.16 -2.85
CA LEU A 36 4.06 -8.58 -1.52
C LEU A 36 5.17 -7.54 -1.52
N MET A 37 4.89 -6.40 -0.94
CA MET A 37 5.82 -5.29 -0.72
C MET A 37 5.80 -4.88 0.76
N ILE A 38 6.92 -4.44 1.31
CA ILE A 38 7.06 -4.12 2.75
C ILE A 38 6.02 -3.09 3.21
N SER A 39 5.76 -2.04 2.42
CA SER A 39 4.79 -1.00 2.74
C SER A 39 3.34 -1.50 2.81
N PHE A 40 3.03 -2.67 2.24
CA PHE A 40 1.70 -3.27 2.31
C PHE A 40 1.31 -3.72 3.72
N GLY A 41 2.29 -4.00 4.58
CA GLY A 41 2.04 -4.24 6.01
C GLY A 41 1.35 -3.05 6.67
N ALA A 42 1.86 -1.83 6.44
CA ALA A 42 1.24 -0.61 6.94
C ALA A 42 -0.10 -0.31 6.23
N THR A 43 -0.21 -0.58 4.93
CA THR A 43 -1.46 -0.44 4.18
C THR A 43 -2.56 -1.33 4.75
N SER A 44 -2.25 -2.59 5.11
CA SER A 44 -3.23 -3.52 5.69
C SER A 44 -3.80 -3.00 7.02
N LEU A 45 -2.98 -2.38 7.87
CA LEU A 45 -3.43 -1.72 9.09
C LEU A 45 -4.36 -0.54 8.76
N VAL A 46 -3.94 0.32 7.84
CA VAL A 46 -4.68 1.53 7.45
C VAL A 46 -6.08 1.19 6.93
N VAL A 47 -6.22 0.22 6.03
CA VAL A 47 -7.52 -0.13 5.43
C VAL A 47 -8.47 -0.83 6.39
N VAL A 48 -7.96 -1.39 7.48
CA VAL A 48 -8.80 -2.05 8.49
C VAL A 48 -9.13 -1.13 9.66
N VAL A 49 -8.15 -0.37 10.15
CA VAL A 49 -8.31 0.45 11.36
C VAL A 49 -8.80 1.86 11.03
N LEU A 50 -8.27 2.44 9.96
CA LEU A 50 -8.53 3.82 9.54
C LEU A 50 -9.35 3.89 8.24
N TYR A 51 -10.20 2.90 8.03
CA TYR A 51 -10.95 2.66 6.79
C TYR A 51 -11.79 3.85 6.31
N ASP A 52 -12.25 4.70 7.24
CA ASP A 52 -13.08 5.89 6.97
C ASP A 52 -12.25 7.10 6.52
N LYS A 53 -10.93 7.03 6.63
CA LYS A 53 -10.04 8.13 6.26
C LYS A 53 -9.81 8.20 4.77
N GLU A 54 -9.56 9.41 4.30
CA GLU A 54 -9.29 9.72 2.91
C GLU A 54 -8.14 8.88 2.33
N PHE A 55 -7.04 8.84 3.07
CA PHE A 55 -5.83 8.12 2.69
C PHE A 55 -5.97 6.58 2.71
N ALA A 56 -7.07 6.04 3.21
CA ALA A 56 -7.40 4.62 3.19
C ALA A 56 -8.28 4.23 2.00
N GLN A 57 -8.68 5.18 1.16
CA GLN A 57 -9.58 4.91 0.04
C GLN A 57 -8.83 4.32 -1.17
N PRO A 58 -9.52 3.54 -2.02
CA PRO A 58 -8.89 2.81 -3.14
C PRO A 58 -7.99 3.65 -4.04
N GLY A 59 -8.45 4.82 -4.45
CA GLY A 59 -7.67 5.72 -5.30
C GLY A 59 -6.38 6.19 -4.63
N ASN A 60 -6.45 6.56 -3.34
CA ASN A 60 -5.28 6.98 -2.57
C ASN A 60 -4.27 5.83 -2.42
N ILE A 61 -4.75 4.62 -2.14
CA ILE A 61 -3.89 3.43 -2.03
C ILE A 61 -3.18 3.18 -3.36
N PHE A 62 -3.95 3.02 -4.43
CA PHE A 62 -3.43 2.66 -5.74
C PHE A 62 -2.44 3.70 -6.28
N PHE A 63 -2.87 4.95 -6.40
CA PHE A 63 -2.03 6.01 -6.96
C PHE A 63 -0.92 6.45 -6.02
N GLY A 64 -1.13 6.38 -4.70
CA GLY A 64 -0.06 6.63 -3.73
C GLY A 64 1.09 5.66 -3.89
N HIS A 65 0.82 4.35 -3.92
CA HIS A 65 1.85 3.34 -4.12
C HIS A 65 2.52 3.45 -5.48
N LEU A 66 1.74 3.65 -6.55
CA LEU A 66 2.26 3.83 -7.90
C LEU A 66 3.21 5.03 -7.98
N LEU A 67 2.78 6.17 -7.46
CA LEU A 67 3.58 7.40 -7.46
C LEU A 67 4.86 7.24 -6.63
N GLY A 68 4.74 6.69 -5.42
CA GLY A 68 5.89 6.51 -4.54
C GLY A 68 6.98 5.64 -5.14
N ILE A 69 6.61 4.49 -5.75
CA ILE A 69 7.60 3.61 -6.37
C ILE A 69 8.21 4.24 -7.62
N THR A 70 7.39 4.89 -8.45
CA THR A 70 7.86 5.55 -9.68
C THR A 70 8.89 6.63 -9.36
N VAL A 71 8.62 7.47 -8.37
CA VAL A 71 9.58 8.49 -7.92
C VAL A 71 10.86 7.82 -7.41
N GLY A 72 10.75 6.75 -6.61
CA GLY A 72 11.92 6.04 -6.11
C GLY A 72 12.81 5.47 -7.21
N ILE A 73 12.21 4.80 -8.20
CA ILE A 73 12.93 4.26 -9.37
C ILE A 73 13.63 5.39 -10.14
N LEU A 74 12.94 6.50 -10.42
CA LEU A 74 13.52 7.64 -11.13
C LEU A 74 14.73 8.23 -10.39
N PHE A 75 14.62 8.38 -9.06
CA PHE A 75 15.75 8.90 -8.28
C PHE A 75 16.91 7.92 -8.21
N ASN A 76 16.65 6.62 -8.14
CA ASN A 76 17.70 5.60 -8.20
C ASN A 76 18.46 5.65 -9.53
N GLU A 77 17.75 5.72 -10.66
CA GLU A 77 18.33 5.80 -11.99
C GLU A 77 19.13 7.10 -12.24
N LEU A 78 18.63 8.24 -11.73
CA LEU A 78 19.22 9.54 -12.02
C LEU A 78 20.36 9.93 -11.06
N ILE A 79 20.29 9.52 -9.80
CA ILE A 79 21.20 9.95 -8.73
C ILE A 79 21.93 8.76 -8.11
N GLY A 80 21.33 7.56 -8.17
CA GLY A 80 21.86 6.35 -7.55
C GLY A 80 21.51 6.23 -6.07
N ASP A 81 22.04 5.19 -5.42
CA ASP A 81 21.87 4.93 -3.99
C ASP A 81 22.77 5.87 -3.17
N SER A 82 22.16 6.87 -2.60
CA SER A 82 22.80 7.86 -1.72
C SER A 82 21.84 8.46 -0.71
N SER A 83 22.39 8.99 0.39
CA SER A 83 21.56 9.67 1.42
C SER A 83 20.76 10.84 0.83
N LEU A 84 21.35 11.54 -0.15
CA LEU A 84 20.68 12.65 -0.83
C LEU A 84 19.51 12.13 -1.70
N SER A 85 19.73 11.07 -2.46
CA SER A 85 18.70 10.42 -3.28
C SER A 85 17.52 9.99 -2.42
N LEU A 86 17.77 9.28 -1.32
CA LEU A 86 16.74 8.83 -0.38
C LEU A 86 15.90 10.00 0.17
N ALA A 87 16.58 11.05 0.64
CA ALA A 87 15.88 12.21 1.21
C ALA A 87 15.03 12.95 0.18
N LEU A 88 15.60 13.21 -1.01
CA LEU A 88 14.89 13.93 -2.07
C LEU A 88 13.76 13.09 -2.67
N ALA A 89 13.94 11.79 -2.87
CA ALA A 89 12.91 10.90 -3.40
C ALA A 89 11.68 10.84 -2.47
N VAL A 90 11.89 10.65 -1.16
CA VAL A 90 10.80 10.65 -0.17
C VAL A 90 10.10 12.02 -0.12
N GLY A 91 10.88 13.11 -0.08
CA GLY A 91 10.32 14.46 -0.08
C GLY A 91 9.49 14.75 -1.34
N THR A 92 10.00 14.39 -2.51
CA THR A 92 9.31 14.55 -3.79
C THR A 92 8.03 13.72 -3.85
N ALA A 93 8.10 12.44 -3.51
CA ALA A 93 6.91 11.56 -3.48
C ALA A 93 5.84 12.09 -2.53
N THR A 94 6.22 12.52 -1.33
CA THR A 94 5.30 13.11 -0.35
C THR A 94 4.63 14.37 -0.90
N THR A 95 5.42 15.28 -1.46
CA THR A 95 4.92 16.53 -2.05
C THR A 95 3.91 16.25 -3.18
N LEU A 96 4.26 15.35 -4.09
CA LEU A 96 3.40 15.00 -5.21
C LEU A 96 2.11 14.29 -4.76
N MET A 97 2.18 13.38 -3.78
CA MET A 97 0.98 12.74 -3.22
C MET A 97 -0.01 13.76 -2.64
N ILE A 98 0.50 14.77 -1.93
CA ILE A 98 -0.34 15.83 -1.36
C ILE A 98 -0.91 16.70 -2.48
N TYR A 99 -0.07 17.14 -3.41
CA TYR A 99 -0.48 18.01 -4.51
C TYR A 99 -1.53 17.37 -5.42
N LEU A 100 -1.37 16.09 -5.73
CA LEU A 100 -2.29 15.31 -6.56
C LEU A 100 -3.49 14.74 -5.78
N LYS A 101 -3.57 14.99 -4.47
CA LYS A 101 -4.64 14.50 -3.58
C LYS A 101 -4.76 12.98 -3.53
N VAL A 102 -3.65 12.28 -3.69
CA VAL A 102 -3.55 10.81 -3.61
C VAL A 102 -2.70 10.37 -2.42
N MET A 103 -2.72 11.16 -1.35
CA MET A 103 -1.94 10.88 -0.15
C MET A 103 -2.31 9.51 0.43
N HIS A 104 -1.29 8.66 0.57
CA HIS A 104 -1.36 7.36 1.24
C HIS A 104 -0.09 7.16 2.07
N PRO A 105 -0.12 7.37 3.40
CA PRO A 105 1.09 7.39 4.22
C PRO A 105 2.00 6.16 4.07
N PRO A 106 1.49 4.93 3.98
CA PRO A 106 2.35 3.76 3.75
C PRO A 106 3.19 3.85 2.47
N ALA A 107 2.68 4.51 1.44
CA ALA A 107 3.35 4.66 0.15
C ALA A 107 4.56 5.61 0.20
N ALA A 108 4.68 6.43 1.24
CA ALA A 108 5.85 7.28 1.45
C ALA A 108 7.15 6.47 1.68
N ALA A 109 7.03 5.18 2.04
CA ALA A 109 8.17 4.27 2.13
C ALA A 109 8.62 3.68 0.78
N ASN A 110 7.82 3.79 -0.28
CA ASN A 110 8.12 3.16 -1.56
C ASN A 110 9.40 3.68 -2.22
N PRO A 111 9.75 4.99 -2.15
CA PRO A 111 11.03 5.44 -2.66
C PRO A 111 12.23 4.75 -2.00
N LEU A 112 12.14 4.48 -0.70
CA LEU A 112 13.18 3.75 0.03
C LEU A 112 13.27 2.30 -0.45
N ILE A 113 12.12 1.66 -0.68
CA ILE A 113 12.06 0.29 -1.21
C ILE A 113 12.69 0.25 -2.60
N ALA A 114 12.39 1.22 -3.46
CA ALA A 114 12.93 1.28 -4.80
C ALA A 114 14.46 1.42 -4.81
N ILE A 115 14.98 2.35 -4.01
CA ILE A 115 16.43 2.65 -3.99
C ILE A 115 17.21 1.54 -3.30
N PHE A 116 16.82 1.10 -2.08
CA PHE A 116 17.52 0.03 -1.37
C PHE A 116 17.41 -1.33 -2.06
N GLY A 117 16.31 -1.57 -2.76
CA GLY A 117 16.09 -2.82 -3.48
C GLY A 117 16.63 -2.83 -4.90
N ASP A 118 17.15 -1.69 -5.39
CA ASP A 118 17.58 -1.50 -6.77
C ASP A 118 16.57 -2.09 -7.77
N VAL A 119 15.28 -1.74 -7.57
CA VAL A 119 14.18 -2.37 -8.30
C VAL A 119 14.02 -1.79 -9.70
N SER A 120 13.72 -2.66 -10.66
CA SER A 120 13.45 -2.29 -12.05
C SER A 120 11.99 -1.85 -12.28
N LEU A 121 11.69 -1.39 -13.50
CA LEU A 121 10.34 -0.99 -13.89
C LEU A 121 9.28 -2.11 -13.75
N ASP A 122 9.69 -3.38 -13.85
CA ASP A 122 8.79 -4.52 -13.65
C ASP A 122 8.17 -4.54 -12.26
N PHE A 123 8.85 -3.96 -11.27
CA PHE A 123 8.34 -3.82 -9.91
C PHE A 123 7.08 -2.96 -9.84
N ILE A 124 6.85 -2.08 -10.79
CA ILE A 124 5.62 -1.29 -10.91
C ILE A 124 4.44 -2.23 -11.17
N ILE A 125 4.61 -3.24 -12.01
CA ILE A 125 3.55 -4.20 -12.30
C ILE A 125 3.42 -5.18 -11.13
N PHE A 126 4.51 -5.84 -10.78
CA PHE A 126 4.62 -6.76 -9.65
C PHE A 126 5.69 -6.28 -8.68
N PRO A 127 5.36 -5.94 -7.42
CA PRO A 127 4.06 -6.11 -6.72
C PRO A 127 3.13 -4.89 -6.72
N VAL A 128 3.53 -3.71 -7.23
CA VAL A 128 2.83 -2.46 -6.89
C VAL A 128 1.39 -2.43 -7.40
N ILE A 129 1.18 -2.56 -8.71
CA ILE A 129 -0.17 -2.52 -9.30
C ILE A 129 -0.98 -3.73 -8.84
N THR A 130 -0.44 -4.93 -9.03
CA THR A 130 -1.15 -6.18 -8.73
C THR A 130 -1.43 -6.34 -7.24
N GLY A 131 -0.45 -6.12 -6.38
CA GLY A 131 -0.62 -6.21 -4.93
C GLY A 131 -1.57 -5.15 -4.38
N SER A 132 -1.47 -3.90 -4.84
CA SER A 132 -2.42 -2.84 -4.45
C SER A 132 -3.85 -3.20 -4.83
N PHE A 133 -4.06 -3.76 -6.03
CA PHE A 133 -5.38 -4.20 -6.47
C PHE A 133 -5.94 -5.31 -5.55
N VAL A 134 -5.11 -6.30 -5.22
CA VAL A 134 -5.51 -7.40 -4.31
C VAL A 134 -5.84 -6.86 -2.92
N ILE A 135 -5.03 -5.95 -2.37
CA ILE A 135 -5.31 -5.31 -1.07
C ILE A 135 -6.66 -4.59 -1.09
N ILE A 136 -6.90 -3.78 -2.11
CA ILE A 136 -8.16 -3.03 -2.25
C ILE A 136 -9.33 -3.99 -2.29
N LEU A 137 -9.27 -5.03 -3.12
CA LEU A 137 -10.34 -6.03 -3.25
C LEU A 137 -10.64 -6.72 -1.91
N ILE A 138 -9.61 -7.24 -1.24
CA ILE A 138 -9.78 -7.93 0.04
C ILE A 138 -10.29 -6.95 1.10
N SER A 139 -9.80 -5.72 1.11
CA SER A 139 -10.25 -4.69 2.06
C SER A 139 -11.73 -4.35 1.89
N ILE A 140 -12.22 -4.27 0.65
CA ILE A 140 -13.65 -4.09 0.35
C ILE A 140 -14.44 -5.28 0.90
N LEU A 141 -14.00 -6.50 0.63
CA LEU A 141 -14.69 -7.71 1.10
C LEU A 141 -14.76 -7.76 2.63
N ILE A 142 -13.64 -7.52 3.31
CA ILE A 142 -13.58 -7.53 4.77
C ILE A 142 -14.46 -6.44 5.37
N ASN A 143 -14.27 -5.19 4.95
CA ASN A 143 -15.01 -4.06 5.54
C ASN A 143 -16.51 -4.18 5.28
N LYS A 144 -16.92 -4.47 4.04
CA LYS A 144 -18.33 -4.50 3.65
C LYS A 144 -19.06 -5.74 4.17
N PHE A 145 -18.48 -6.93 4.01
CA PHE A 145 -19.19 -8.18 4.28
C PHE A 145 -18.94 -8.73 5.69
N ILE A 146 -17.74 -8.56 6.24
CA ILE A 146 -17.39 -9.07 7.58
C ILE A 146 -17.65 -8.01 8.65
N LEU A 147 -17.07 -6.81 8.46
CA LEU A 147 -17.15 -5.74 9.46
C LEU A 147 -18.43 -4.90 9.36
N LYS A 148 -19.21 -5.07 8.27
CA LYS A 148 -20.46 -4.32 8.00
C LYS A 148 -20.25 -2.81 8.05
N ARG A 149 -19.14 -2.34 7.49
CA ARG A 149 -18.75 -0.94 7.38
C ARG A 149 -19.03 -0.41 5.98
N ASP A 150 -19.26 0.88 5.89
CA ASP A 150 -19.38 1.57 4.60
C ASP A 150 -17.97 1.87 4.07
N TYR A 151 -17.50 1.00 3.17
CA TYR A 151 -16.19 1.08 2.53
C TYR A 151 -16.24 0.46 1.12
N PRO A 152 -15.67 1.12 0.10
CA PRO A 152 -15.07 2.45 0.16
C PRO A 152 -16.12 3.54 0.34
N THR A 153 -15.75 4.66 0.98
CA THR A 153 -16.62 5.84 1.10
C THR A 153 -16.53 6.72 -0.15
N ARG A 154 -15.41 6.59 -0.89
CA ARG A 154 -15.18 7.21 -2.19
C ARG A 154 -14.14 6.40 -2.97
N TRP A 155 -14.08 6.57 -4.28
CA TRP A 155 -13.04 5.95 -5.12
C TRP A 155 -11.88 6.92 -5.40
N PHE A 156 -12.20 8.19 -5.55
CA PHE A 156 -11.28 9.31 -5.81
C PHE A 156 -11.67 10.54 -4.97
#